data_232ee07ef63105db65d93e75ffe4ff12
#
_entry.id   232ee07ef63105db65d93e75ffe4ff12
#
_cell.length_a   1.000
_cell.length_b   1.000
_cell.length_c   1.000
_cell.angle_alpha   90.00
_cell.angle_beta   90.00
_cell.angle_gamma   90.00
#
_symmetry.space_group_name_H-M   'P 1'
#
loop_
_entity.id
_entity.type
_entity.pdbx_description
1 polymer ?
#
loop_
_entity_poly.entity_id
_entity_poly.type
_entity_poly.pdbx_seq_one_letter_code
_entity_poly.pdbx_strand_id
1 'polypeptide(L)'
;RRQRQMCIETGPYAATKTSVFQFPHLLLGCLALFLYVGVETVSLGTLVDYAKELGLEGAANYAWIAPIGIVIGYICGIIFIPKYLSQATALKICSILAIIGSLLVVLTPSHISIYFISFMALGCSLMWPALWPLAMADLGKFTKAGSSLLIMAMFGGAVIPTLYGWLKDVASPQQAYWLCLPCFLFILYYGVAGYKIRTK
;
A
#
# COMPACT_ATOMS: atom_id res chain seq x y z
N ARG A 1 11.18 -32.65 -8.04
CA ARG A 1 10.99 -31.20 -8.30
C ARG A 1 9.69 -30.94 -9.10
N ARG A 2 9.42 -31.66 -10.17
CA ARG A 2 8.17 -31.52 -10.97
C ARG A 2 6.90 -31.79 -10.17
N GLN A 3 6.87 -32.80 -9.30
CA GLN A 3 5.72 -33.11 -8.45
C GLN A 3 5.42 -32.04 -7.39
N ARG A 4 6.45 -31.38 -6.82
CA ARG A 4 6.25 -30.24 -5.91
C ARG A 4 5.66 -29.01 -6.61
N GLN A 5 6.06 -28.74 -7.85
CA GLN A 5 5.45 -27.68 -8.67
C GLN A 5 3.98 -28.00 -8.99
N MET A 6 3.68 -29.26 -9.33
CA MET A 6 2.30 -29.70 -9.63
C MET A 6 1.39 -29.61 -8.40
N CYS A 7 1.88 -29.89 -7.19
CA CYS A 7 1.10 -29.71 -5.96
C CYS A 7 0.84 -28.24 -5.58
N ILE A 8 1.70 -27.32 -6.01
CA ILE A 8 1.49 -25.87 -5.82
C ILE A 8 0.44 -25.37 -6.83
N GLU A 9 0.38 -25.97 -8.03
CA GLU A 9 -0.54 -25.59 -9.10
C GLU A 9 -1.97 -26.11 -8.89
N THR A 10 -2.18 -27.14 -8.09
CA THR A 10 -3.48 -27.81 -7.91
C THR A 10 -3.93 -27.89 -6.46
N GLY A 11 -3.81 -26.78 -5.72
CA GLY A 11 -4.39 -26.71 -4.38
C GLY A 11 -5.91 -27.01 -4.42
N PRO A 12 -6.48 -27.70 -3.40
CA PRO A 12 -7.89 -28.11 -3.41
C PRO A 12 -8.86 -26.94 -3.58
N TYR A 13 -8.49 -25.76 -3.14
CA TYR A 13 -9.29 -24.55 -3.27
C TYR A 13 -9.35 -24.04 -4.72
N ALA A 14 -8.28 -24.17 -5.49
CA ALA A 14 -8.24 -23.77 -6.90
C ALA A 14 -8.85 -24.81 -7.84
N ALA A 15 -8.95 -26.07 -7.42
CA ALA A 15 -9.46 -27.16 -8.26
C ALA A 15 -10.95 -26.99 -8.62
N THR A 16 -11.75 -26.43 -7.71
CA THR A 16 -13.19 -26.21 -7.90
C THR A 16 -13.54 -24.94 -8.65
N LYS A 17 -12.57 -24.04 -8.88
CA LYS A 17 -12.79 -22.74 -9.51
C LYS A 17 -12.60 -22.79 -11.02
N THR A 18 -13.46 -22.06 -11.74
CA THR A 18 -13.45 -21.96 -13.21
C THR A 18 -12.93 -20.61 -13.70
N SER A 19 -12.91 -19.58 -12.85
CA SER A 19 -12.47 -18.23 -13.19
C SER A 19 -11.65 -17.60 -12.05
N VAL A 20 -10.71 -16.75 -12.43
CA VAL A 20 -9.89 -15.95 -11.50
C VAL A 20 -10.72 -14.98 -10.65
N PHE A 21 -11.88 -14.55 -11.17
CA PHE A 21 -12.80 -13.65 -10.44
C PHE A 21 -13.57 -14.34 -9.30
N GLN A 22 -13.46 -15.65 -9.19
CA GLN A 22 -14.07 -16.41 -8.09
C GLN A 22 -13.19 -16.42 -6.81
N PHE A 23 -12.09 -15.69 -6.81
CA PHE A 23 -11.19 -15.57 -5.67
C PHE A 23 -11.38 -14.20 -4.98
N PRO A 24 -12.29 -14.07 -4.00
CA PRO A 24 -12.61 -12.78 -3.39
C PRO A 24 -11.41 -12.15 -2.68
N HIS A 25 -10.52 -12.96 -2.07
CA HIS A 25 -9.30 -12.46 -1.44
C HIS A 25 -8.34 -11.84 -2.46
N LEU A 26 -8.29 -12.35 -3.71
CA LEU A 26 -7.51 -11.75 -4.78
C LEU A 26 -8.11 -10.41 -5.23
N LEU A 27 -9.43 -10.35 -5.43
CA LEU A 27 -10.09 -9.10 -5.86
C LEU A 27 -9.94 -8.00 -4.82
N LEU A 28 -10.13 -8.34 -3.54
CA LEU A 28 -9.85 -7.40 -2.43
C LEU A 28 -8.37 -7.04 -2.36
N GLY A 29 -7.47 -7.98 -2.65
CA GLY A 29 -6.03 -7.73 -2.75
C GLY A 29 -5.66 -6.79 -3.89
N CYS A 30 -6.31 -6.94 -5.07
CA CYS A 30 -6.15 -6.02 -6.20
C CYS A 30 -6.60 -4.60 -5.83
N LEU A 31 -7.74 -4.46 -5.15
CA LEU A 31 -8.21 -3.15 -4.68
C LEU A 31 -7.27 -2.57 -3.62
N ALA A 32 -6.80 -3.39 -2.66
CA ALA A 32 -5.83 -2.95 -1.66
C ALA A 32 -4.52 -2.49 -2.31
N LEU A 33 -4.04 -3.21 -3.33
CA LEU A 33 -2.83 -2.85 -4.07
C LEU A 33 -3.02 -1.57 -4.89
N PHE A 34 -4.20 -1.41 -5.53
CA PHE A 34 -4.56 -0.19 -6.25
C PHE A 34 -4.51 1.05 -5.34
N LEU A 35 -5.15 0.96 -4.18
CA LEU A 35 -5.14 2.03 -3.19
C LEU A 35 -3.74 2.29 -2.63
N TYR A 36 -3.00 1.22 -2.32
CA TYR A 36 -1.63 1.31 -1.79
C TYR A 36 -0.69 2.04 -2.76
N VAL A 37 -0.62 1.61 -4.02
CA VAL A 37 0.26 2.24 -5.02
C VAL A 37 -0.11 3.72 -5.21
N GLY A 38 -1.41 4.02 -5.15
CA GLY A 38 -1.90 5.38 -5.22
C GLY A 38 -1.40 6.27 -4.09
N VAL A 39 -1.58 5.84 -2.84
CA VAL A 39 -1.17 6.66 -1.67
C VAL A 39 0.36 6.71 -1.50
N GLU A 40 1.08 5.66 -1.91
CA GLU A 40 2.55 5.69 -1.96
C GLU A 40 3.03 6.74 -2.97
N THR A 41 2.44 6.78 -4.16
CA THR A 41 2.77 7.77 -5.20
C THR A 41 2.44 9.19 -4.73
N VAL A 42 1.33 9.39 -4.00
CA VAL A 42 1.03 10.69 -3.37
C VAL A 42 2.13 11.05 -2.38
N SER A 43 2.52 10.16 -1.47
CA SER A 43 3.52 10.47 -0.44
C SER A 43 4.90 10.80 -1.00
N LEU A 44 5.29 10.18 -2.12
CA LEU A 44 6.58 10.41 -2.78
C LEU A 44 6.54 11.60 -3.75
N GLY A 45 5.44 11.75 -4.49
CA GLY A 45 5.37 12.68 -5.62
C GLY A 45 4.94 14.08 -5.25
N THR A 46 4.18 14.27 -4.17
CA THR A 46 3.59 15.59 -3.87
C THR A 46 4.38 16.42 -2.87
N LEU A 47 5.44 15.85 -2.27
CA LEU A 47 6.18 16.47 -1.18
C LEU A 47 6.84 17.80 -1.56
N VAL A 48 7.46 17.86 -2.74
CA VAL A 48 8.12 19.10 -3.22
C VAL A 48 7.11 20.21 -3.51
N ASP A 49 5.97 19.84 -4.09
CA ASP A 49 4.89 20.81 -4.35
C ASP A 49 4.27 21.30 -3.05
N TYR A 50 4.09 20.40 -2.08
CA TYR A 50 3.62 20.78 -0.75
C TYR A 50 4.58 21.75 -0.06
N ALA A 51 5.91 21.50 -0.13
CA ALA A 51 6.92 22.41 0.42
C ALA A 51 6.90 23.79 -0.27
N LYS A 52 6.70 23.86 -1.59
CA LYS A 52 6.58 25.12 -2.33
C LYS A 52 5.37 25.93 -1.90
N GLU A 53 4.22 25.28 -1.73
CA GLU A 53 2.98 25.93 -1.32
C GLU A 53 3.00 26.41 0.14
N LEU A 54 3.82 25.78 0.98
CA LEU A 54 4.12 26.27 2.33
C LEU A 54 5.10 27.45 2.34
N GLY A 55 5.63 27.87 1.18
CA GLY A 55 6.63 28.95 1.08
C GLY A 55 7.99 28.57 1.67
N LEU A 56 8.31 27.27 1.76
CA LEU A 56 9.57 26.82 2.33
C LEU A 56 10.71 27.03 1.32
N GLU A 57 11.77 27.74 1.76
CA GLU A 57 12.97 27.89 0.95
C GLU A 57 13.64 26.55 0.67
N GLY A 58 14.13 26.37 -0.56
CA GLY A 58 14.78 25.13 -0.94
C GLY A 58 13.85 23.94 -0.98
N ALA A 59 12.62 24.10 -1.47
CA ALA A 59 11.59 23.05 -1.54
C ALA A 59 12.09 21.70 -2.10
N ALA A 60 13.03 21.72 -3.06
CA ALA A 60 13.64 20.52 -3.62
C ALA A 60 14.41 19.67 -2.59
N ASN A 61 14.93 20.30 -1.52
CA ASN A 61 15.64 19.58 -0.46
C ASN A 61 14.73 18.68 0.37
N TYR A 62 13.42 18.94 0.36
CA TYR A 62 12.43 18.10 1.04
C TYR A 62 12.12 16.80 0.28
N ALA A 63 12.51 16.67 -0.98
CA ALA A 63 12.28 15.48 -1.80
C ALA A 63 12.80 14.18 -1.14
N TRP A 64 13.80 14.25 -0.27
CA TRP A 64 14.40 13.10 0.39
C TRP A 64 13.64 12.62 1.62
N ILE A 65 12.73 13.41 2.16
CA ILE A 65 12.05 13.10 3.43
C ILE A 65 11.24 11.81 3.33
N ALA A 66 10.41 11.65 2.29
CA ALA A 66 9.61 10.45 2.11
C ALA A 66 10.45 9.21 1.75
N PRO A 67 11.39 9.27 0.78
CA PRO A 67 12.30 8.15 0.50
C PRO A 67 13.08 7.65 1.70
N ILE A 68 13.54 8.54 2.59
CA ILE A 68 14.23 8.13 3.82
C ILE A 68 13.30 7.26 4.69
N GLY A 69 12.04 7.64 4.85
CA GLY A 69 11.06 6.82 5.57
C GLY A 69 10.90 5.43 4.98
N ILE A 70 10.81 5.33 3.64
CA ILE A 70 10.72 4.05 2.94
C ILE A 70 11.97 3.19 3.15
N VAL A 71 13.17 3.76 3.02
CA VAL A 71 14.44 3.05 3.20
C VAL A 71 14.55 2.50 4.62
N ILE A 72 14.24 3.29 5.64
CA ILE A 72 14.22 2.85 7.04
C ILE A 72 13.24 1.67 7.20
N GLY A 73 12.04 1.78 6.64
CA GLY A 73 11.06 0.71 6.70
C GLY A 73 11.52 -0.58 6.02
N TYR A 74 12.18 -0.51 4.86
CA TYR A 74 12.74 -1.69 4.19
C TYR A 74 13.86 -2.33 5.02
N ILE A 75 14.75 -1.55 5.62
CA ILE A 75 15.81 -2.09 6.50
C ILE A 75 15.19 -2.83 7.69
N CYS A 76 14.20 -2.21 8.34
CA CYS A 76 13.45 -2.87 9.42
C CYS A 76 12.76 -4.15 8.92
N GLY A 77 12.17 -4.12 7.74
CA GLY A 77 11.51 -5.29 7.14
C GLY A 77 12.45 -6.46 6.89
N ILE A 78 13.63 -6.21 6.35
CA ILE A 78 14.63 -7.25 6.11
C ILE A 78 15.07 -7.93 7.41
N ILE A 79 15.15 -7.15 8.51
CA ILE A 79 15.57 -7.68 9.82
C ILE A 79 14.43 -8.48 10.47
N PHE A 80 13.19 -7.98 10.42
CA PHE A 80 12.08 -8.51 11.23
C PHE A 80 11.21 -9.54 10.53
N ILE A 81 10.90 -9.39 9.23
CA ILE A 81 9.93 -10.25 8.53
C ILE A 81 10.36 -11.72 8.46
N PRO A 82 11.61 -12.11 8.11
CA PRO A 82 11.93 -13.53 7.98
C PRO A 82 11.88 -14.31 9.30
N LYS A 83 12.10 -13.64 10.45
CA LYS A 83 12.26 -14.29 11.75
C LYS A 83 11.09 -14.13 12.70
N TYR A 84 10.46 -12.96 12.74
CA TYR A 84 9.57 -12.57 13.83
C TYR A 84 8.16 -12.18 13.39
N LEU A 85 7.96 -11.76 12.13
CA LEU A 85 6.69 -11.21 11.67
C LEU A 85 6.15 -11.97 10.47
N SER A 86 4.86 -12.37 10.54
CA SER A 86 4.14 -12.84 9.36
C SER A 86 3.81 -11.65 8.44
N GLN A 87 3.65 -11.92 7.14
CA GLN A 87 3.30 -10.90 6.15
C GLN A 87 2.00 -10.17 6.51
N ALA A 88 0.99 -10.89 7.00
CA ALA A 88 -0.27 -10.28 7.44
C ALA A 88 -0.08 -9.37 8.66
N THR A 89 0.83 -9.72 9.58
CA THR A 89 1.16 -8.89 10.74
C THR A 89 1.95 -7.66 10.32
N ALA A 90 2.91 -7.81 9.42
CA ALA A 90 3.65 -6.69 8.85
C ALA A 90 2.71 -5.70 8.15
N LEU A 91 1.78 -6.19 7.31
CA LEU A 91 0.78 -5.35 6.65
C LEU A 91 -0.07 -4.57 7.65
N LYS A 92 -0.52 -5.20 8.73
CA LYS A 92 -1.31 -4.52 9.79
C LYS A 92 -0.52 -3.42 10.48
N ILE A 93 0.71 -3.70 10.89
CA ILE A 93 1.58 -2.72 11.56
C ILE A 93 1.83 -1.53 10.62
N CYS A 94 2.20 -1.79 9.38
CA CYS A 94 2.46 -0.76 8.38
C CYS A 94 1.23 0.09 8.08
N SER A 95 0.04 -0.54 7.98
CA SER A 95 -1.21 0.19 7.77
C SER A 95 -1.55 1.09 8.94
N ILE A 96 -1.34 0.64 10.19
CA ILE A 96 -1.56 1.45 11.39
C ILE A 96 -0.58 2.62 11.42
N LEU A 97 0.71 2.39 11.13
CA LEU A 97 1.70 3.47 11.06
C LEU A 97 1.35 4.51 9.99
N ALA A 98 0.90 4.05 8.81
CA ALA A 98 0.48 4.93 7.73
C ALA A 98 -0.78 5.75 8.08
N ILE A 99 -1.75 5.14 8.78
CA ILE A 99 -2.94 5.84 9.30
C ILE A 99 -2.52 6.94 10.28
N ILE A 100 -1.67 6.61 11.26
CA ILE A 100 -1.15 7.59 12.22
C ILE A 100 -0.39 8.70 11.49
N GLY A 101 0.49 8.36 10.55
CA GLY A 101 1.21 9.32 9.72
C GLY A 101 0.28 10.25 8.94
N SER A 102 -0.72 9.70 8.28
CA SER A 102 -1.73 10.46 7.53
C SER A 102 -2.51 11.43 8.43
N LEU A 103 -2.93 10.99 9.61
CA LEU A 103 -3.60 11.84 10.60
C LEU A 103 -2.68 12.96 11.09
N LEU A 104 -1.41 12.65 11.37
CA LEU A 104 -0.45 13.66 11.80
C LEU A 104 -0.19 14.70 10.70
N VAL A 105 -0.12 14.29 9.43
CA VAL A 105 0.01 15.23 8.30
C VAL A 105 -1.14 16.23 8.28
N VAL A 106 -2.36 15.78 8.51
CA VAL A 106 -3.55 16.65 8.40
C VAL A 106 -3.79 17.49 9.66
N LEU A 107 -3.52 16.96 10.85
CA LEU A 107 -3.88 17.58 12.13
C LEU A 107 -2.80 18.49 12.70
N THR A 108 -1.55 18.39 12.24
CA THR A 108 -0.46 19.24 12.75
C THR A 108 -0.31 20.55 11.97
N PRO A 109 0.32 21.58 12.56
CA PRO A 109 0.61 22.81 11.83
C PRO A 109 1.40 22.54 10.54
N SER A 110 1.08 23.28 9.48
CA SER A 110 1.56 23.01 8.12
C SER A 110 3.08 22.89 7.98
N HIS A 111 3.84 23.72 8.68
CA HIS A 111 5.31 23.72 8.65
C HIS A 111 5.95 22.47 9.30
N ILE A 112 5.22 21.77 10.18
CA ILE A 112 5.67 20.52 10.82
C ILE A 112 5.12 19.31 10.08
N SER A 113 3.93 19.43 9.48
CA SER A 113 3.21 18.33 8.84
C SER A 113 4.01 17.66 7.73
N ILE A 114 4.88 18.39 7.03
CA ILE A 114 5.72 17.88 5.95
C ILE A 114 6.63 16.72 6.41
N TYR A 115 7.12 16.77 7.65
CA TYR A 115 7.97 15.71 8.20
C TYR A 115 7.20 14.43 8.51
N PHE A 116 5.90 14.53 8.81
CA PHE A 116 5.06 13.37 9.02
C PHE A 116 4.72 12.60 7.75
N ILE A 117 4.96 13.19 6.56
CA ILE A 117 4.91 12.46 5.28
C ILE A 117 5.97 11.35 5.26
N SER A 118 7.16 11.57 5.85
CA SER A 118 8.16 10.51 6.01
C SER A 118 7.64 9.35 6.85
N PHE A 119 6.91 9.65 7.93
CA PHE A 119 6.32 8.62 8.78
C PHE A 119 5.20 7.86 8.07
N MET A 120 4.39 8.54 7.27
CA MET A 120 3.40 7.91 6.40
C MET A 120 4.07 7.01 5.36
N ALA A 121 5.14 7.49 4.72
CA ALA A 121 5.92 6.75 3.73
C ALA A 121 6.62 5.52 4.35
N LEU A 122 7.11 5.60 5.58
CA LEU A 122 7.62 4.47 6.34
C LEU A 122 6.55 3.38 6.50
N GLY A 123 5.31 3.76 6.81
CA GLY A 123 4.18 2.83 6.82
C GLY A 123 3.94 2.16 5.46
N CYS A 124 4.15 2.86 4.34
CA CYS A 124 3.99 2.31 3.00
C CYS A 124 5.07 1.27 2.63
N SER A 125 6.26 1.34 3.21
CA SER A 125 7.46 0.60 2.77
C SER A 125 7.26 -0.91 2.61
N LEU A 126 6.62 -1.58 3.57
CA LEU A 126 6.46 -3.04 3.58
C LEU A 126 5.10 -3.51 3.06
N MET A 127 4.24 -2.60 2.64
CA MET A 127 2.89 -2.98 2.17
C MET A 127 2.96 -3.79 0.87
N TRP A 128 3.81 -3.40 -0.08
CA TRP A 128 4.00 -4.14 -1.33
C TRP A 128 4.42 -5.59 -1.11
N PRO A 129 5.56 -5.86 -0.44
CA PRO A 129 6.02 -7.23 -0.23
C PRO A 129 5.07 -8.05 0.65
N ALA A 130 4.19 -7.42 1.43
CA ALA A 130 3.19 -8.10 2.23
C ALA A 130 1.89 -8.36 1.46
N LEU A 131 1.38 -7.39 0.68
CA LEU A 131 0.14 -7.52 -0.08
C LEU A 131 0.23 -8.59 -1.18
N TRP A 132 1.34 -8.60 -1.92
CA TRP A 132 1.51 -9.49 -3.07
C TRP A 132 1.34 -10.97 -2.72
N PRO A 133 2.07 -11.54 -1.74
CA PRO A 133 1.91 -12.95 -1.40
C PRO A 133 0.55 -13.29 -0.77
N LEU A 134 -0.05 -12.34 -0.02
CA LEU A 134 -1.37 -12.54 0.57
C LEU A 134 -2.48 -12.62 -0.50
N ALA A 135 -2.37 -11.80 -1.56
CA ALA A 135 -3.32 -11.81 -2.66
C ALA A 135 -3.13 -13.01 -3.59
N MET A 136 -1.88 -13.45 -3.77
CA MET A 136 -1.54 -14.56 -4.66
C MET A 136 -1.71 -15.95 -4.03
N ALA A 137 -1.98 -16.02 -2.74
CA ALA A 137 -2.07 -17.29 -2.02
C ALA A 137 -3.21 -18.16 -2.55
N ASP A 138 -2.96 -19.48 -2.68
CA ASP A 138 -3.93 -20.52 -3.05
C ASP A 138 -4.60 -20.36 -4.43
N LEU A 139 -4.00 -19.59 -5.35
CA LEU A 139 -4.53 -19.42 -6.71
C LEU A 139 -4.27 -20.61 -7.64
N GLY A 140 -3.28 -21.47 -7.35
CA GLY A 140 -2.95 -22.65 -8.13
C GLY A 140 -2.78 -22.34 -9.64
N LYS A 141 -3.60 -22.95 -10.49
CA LYS A 141 -3.58 -22.76 -11.95
C LYS A 141 -3.86 -21.30 -12.40
N PHE A 142 -4.46 -20.47 -11.54
CA PHE A 142 -4.79 -19.08 -11.83
C PHE A 142 -3.71 -18.08 -11.43
N THR A 143 -2.55 -18.53 -10.95
CA THR A 143 -1.43 -17.67 -10.53
C THR A 143 -1.04 -16.66 -11.61
N LYS A 144 -0.94 -17.07 -12.89
CA LYS A 144 -0.59 -16.16 -13.99
C LYS A 144 -1.66 -15.05 -14.18
N ALA A 145 -2.93 -15.43 -14.20
CA ALA A 145 -4.03 -14.48 -14.34
C ALA A 145 -4.14 -13.55 -13.11
N GLY A 146 -3.94 -14.09 -11.90
CA GLY A 146 -3.91 -13.31 -10.67
C GLY A 146 -2.78 -12.28 -10.66
N SER A 147 -1.57 -12.65 -11.08
CA SER A 147 -0.45 -11.72 -11.23
C SER A 147 -0.76 -10.61 -12.23
N SER A 148 -1.40 -10.93 -13.36
CA SER A 148 -1.80 -9.92 -14.36
C SER A 148 -2.79 -8.92 -13.76
N LEU A 149 -3.78 -9.37 -12.97
CA LEU A 149 -4.73 -8.49 -12.30
C LEU A 149 -4.05 -7.58 -11.27
N LEU A 150 -3.10 -8.11 -10.50
CA LEU A 150 -2.32 -7.31 -9.55
C LEU A 150 -1.46 -6.25 -10.26
N ILE A 151 -0.84 -6.59 -11.40
CA ILE A 151 -0.10 -5.62 -12.21
C ILE A 151 -1.04 -4.52 -12.72
N MET A 152 -2.22 -4.88 -13.22
CA MET A 152 -3.22 -3.89 -13.64
C MET A 152 -3.67 -2.98 -12.49
N ALA A 153 -3.73 -3.49 -11.27
CA ALA A 153 -4.08 -2.70 -10.08
C ALA A 153 -3.07 -1.58 -9.78
N MET A 154 -1.82 -1.65 -10.30
CA MET A 154 -0.85 -0.56 -10.19
C MET A 154 -1.31 0.75 -10.86
N PHE A 155 -2.35 0.70 -11.69
CA PHE A 155 -2.99 1.90 -12.25
C PHE A 155 -3.51 2.87 -11.16
N GLY A 156 -3.68 2.41 -9.93
CA GLY A 156 -3.96 3.25 -8.77
C GLY A 156 -2.96 4.39 -8.58
N GLY A 157 -1.68 4.16 -8.97
CA GLY A 157 -0.64 5.18 -8.97
C GLY A 157 -0.86 6.36 -9.92
N ALA A 158 -1.80 6.25 -10.87
CA ALA A 158 -2.23 7.36 -11.69
C ALA A 158 -3.52 8.00 -11.16
N VAL A 159 -4.48 7.17 -10.73
CA VAL A 159 -5.82 7.63 -10.32
C VAL A 159 -5.79 8.40 -9.00
N ILE A 160 -5.17 7.86 -7.97
CA ILE A 160 -5.18 8.46 -6.63
C ILE A 160 -4.42 9.80 -6.60
N PRO A 161 -3.21 9.95 -7.20
CA PRO A 161 -2.57 11.26 -7.29
C PRO A 161 -3.37 12.29 -8.08
N THR A 162 -4.09 11.87 -9.12
CA THR A 162 -4.99 12.78 -9.86
C THR A 162 -6.13 13.29 -8.97
N LEU A 163 -6.74 12.40 -8.18
CA LEU A 163 -7.76 12.79 -7.19
C LEU A 163 -7.18 13.69 -6.10
N TYR A 164 -5.96 13.41 -5.64
CA TYR A 164 -5.26 14.28 -4.70
C TYR A 164 -5.04 15.68 -5.28
N GLY A 165 -4.58 15.77 -6.54
CA GLY A 165 -4.38 17.05 -7.23
C GLY A 165 -5.68 17.85 -7.30
N TRP A 166 -6.78 17.22 -7.68
CA TRP A 166 -8.09 17.88 -7.71
C TRP A 166 -8.53 18.37 -6.31
N LEU A 167 -8.37 17.55 -5.27
CA LEU A 167 -8.69 17.95 -3.89
C LEU A 167 -7.80 19.09 -3.40
N LYS A 168 -6.53 19.10 -3.78
CA LYS A 168 -5.57 20.16 -3.48
C LYS A 168 -6.02 21.50 -4.05
N ASP A 169 -6.50 21.49 -5.30
CA ASP A 169 -6.97 22.71 -5.99
C ASP A 169 -8.27 23.25 -5.37
N VAL A 170 -9.12 22.38 -4.85
CA VAL A 170 -10.43 22.76 -4.26
C VAL A 170 -10.31 23.19 -2.78
N ALA A 171 -9.43 22.57 -2.02
CA ALA A 171 -9.31 22.80 -0.59
C ALA A 171 -7.94 23.37 -0.20
N SER A 172 -6.97 22.51 0.06
CA SER A 172 -5.58 22.85 0.33
C SER A 172 -4.70 21.60 0.20
N PRO A 173 -3.37 21.74 -0.01
CA PRO A 173 -2.48 20.60 -0.11
C PRO A 173 -2.51 19.72 1.11
N GLN A 174 -2.57 20.32 2.31
CA GLN A 174 -2.63 19.59 3.56
C GLN A 174 -3.95 18.82 3.71
N GLN A 175 -5.08 19.46 3.39
CA GLN A 175 -6.39 18.80 3.47
C GLN A 175 -6.58 17.70 2.43
N ALA A 176 -5.91 17.79 1.28
CA ALA A 176 -5.96 16.74 0.26
C ALA A 176 -5.43 15.39 0.77
N TYR A 177 -4.56 15.38 1.78
CA TYR A 177 -4.10 14.14 2.42
C TYR A 177 -5.20 13.35 3.16
N TRP A 178 -6.39 13.94 3.43
CA TRP A 178 -7.54 13.18 3.92
C TRP A 178 -7.91 12.02 2.98
N LEU A 179 -7.61 12.14 1.68
CA LEU A 179 -7.81 11.06 0.71
C LEU A 179 -7.05 9.78 1.08
N CYS A 180 -5.90 9.91 1.72
CA CYS A 180 -5.05 8.76 2.07
C CYS A 180 -5.67 7.91 3.20
N LEU A 181 -6.43 8.53 4.11
CA LEU A 181 -6.99 7.86 5.28
C LEU A 181 -7.93 6.69 4.93
N PRO A 182 -8.97 6.85 4.09
CA PRO A 182 -9.84 5.74 3.71
C PRO A 182 -9.09 4.65 2.95
N CYS A 183 -8.06 5.01 2.17
CA CYS A 183 -7.21 4.05 1.48
C CYS A 183 -6.46 3.15 2.48
N PHE A 184 -5.81 3.74 3.48
CA PHE A 184 -5.10 2.99 4.52
C PHE A 184 -6.04 2.16 5.40
N LEU A 185 -7.23 2.66 5.72
CA LEU A 185 -8.25 1.90 6.44
C LEU A 185 -8.68 0.65 5.67
N PHE A 186 -8.84 0.75 4.36
CA PHE A 186 -9.16 -0.41 3.51
C PHE A 186 -8.00 -1.42 3.47
N ILE A 187 -6.75 -0.95 3.38
CA ILE A 187 -5.56 -1.82 3.40
C ILE A 187 -5.46 -2.53 4.75
N LEU A 188 -5.73 -1.84 5.86
CA LEU A 188 -5.80 -2.45 7.19
C LEU A 188 -6.90 -3.51 7.26
N TYR A 189 -8.10 -3.22 6.77
CA TYR A 189 -9.19 -4.19 6.68
C TYR A 189 -8.75 -5.44 5.91
N TYR A 190 -8.08 -5.28 4.76
CA TYR A 190 -7.54 -6.41 4.01
C TYR A 190 -6.55 -7.23 4.83
N GLY A 191 -5.62 -6.57 5.54
CA GLY A 191 -4.62 -7.21 6.41
C GLY A 191 -5.19 -7.90 7.65
N VAL A 192 -6.41 -7.53 8.10
CA VAL A 192 -7.07 -8.14 9.26
C VAL A 192 -8.02 -9.26 8.86
N ALA A 193 -8.87 -9.02 7.87
CA ALA A 193 -10.00 -9.87 7.52
C ALA A 193 -10.02 -10.28 6.05
N GLY A 194 -9.71 -9.38 5.11
CA GLY A 194 -9.91 -9.60 3.68
C GLY A 194 -9.14 -10.79 3.12
N TYR A 195 -7.90 -10.98 3.50
CA TYR A 195 -7.09 -12.12 3.03
C TYR A 195 -7.56 -13.48 3.58
N LYS A 196 -8.28 -13.49 4.71
CA LYS A 196 -8.78 -14.73 5.36
C LYS A 196 -10.04 -15.29 4.69
N ILE A 197 -10.69 -14.56 3.81
CA ILE A 197 -11.91 -15.01 3.12
C ILE A 197 -11.67 -16.28 2.31
N ARG A 198 -10.42 -16.56 1.91
CA ARG A 198 -10.03 -17.80 1.25
C ARG A 198 -10.15 -19.05 2.13
N THR A 199 -10.12 -18.89 3.46
CA THR A 199 -10.10 -20.02 4.44
C THR A 199 -11.46 -20.28 5.06
N LYS A 200 -12.48 -19.51 4.66
CA LYS A 200 -13.88 -19.76 4.99
C LYS A 200 -14.59 -20.42 3.82
#